data_1ab79879861e7e5fdf9b1ad829a2b647
#
_entry.id   1ab79879861e7e5fdf9b1ad829a2b647
#
_cell.length_a   1.000
_cell.length_b   1.000
_cell.length_c   1.000
_cell.angle_alpha   90.00
_cell.angle_beta   90.00
_cell.angle_gamma   90.00
#
_symmetry.space_group_name_H-M   'P 1'
#
loop_
_entity.id
_entity.type
_entity.pdbx_description
1 polymer ?
#
loop_
_entity_poly.entity_id
_entity_poly.type
_entity_poly.pdbx_seq_one_letter_code
_entity_poly.pdbx_strand_id
1 'polypeptide(L)'
;QIINVNSHAAHQAFPDWGAYCVSKAALLALSRCLAVEERPFGIRVSTLTLGAVNTPLWESENVHSTFDRRAMLDVERASEALLYLAQQPATSVVEDLTLMPATGAL
;
A
#
# COMPACT_ATOMS: atom_id res chain seq x y z
N GLN A 1 16.75 -0.73 -4.39
CA GLN A 1 15.31 -0.93 -4.51
C GLN A 1 14.55 0.05 -3.63
N ILE A 2 13.43 0.56 -4.12
CA ILE A 2 12.47 1.38 -3.36
C ILE A 2 11.15 0.63 -3.32
N ILE A 3 10.54 0.51 -2.15
CA ILE A 3 9.21 -0.07 -1.98
C ILE A 3 8.35 0.96 -1.26
N ASN A 4 7.37 1.52 -1.96
CA ASN A 4 6.43 2.47 -1.40
C ASN A 4 5.20 1.73 -0.87
N VAL A 5 4.96 1.82 0.44
CA VAL A 5 3.76 1.25 1.06
C VAL A 5 2.60 2.22 0.89
N ASN A 6 1.65 1.83 0.09
CA ASN A 6 0.47 2.61 -0.26
C ASN A 6 -0.81 2.01 0.36
N SER A 7 -1.93 2.62 0.07
CA SER A 7 -3.24 2.24 0.56
C SER A 7 -4.22 2.08 -0.61
N HIS A 8 -5.23 1.25 -0.42
CA HIS A 8 -6.37 1.16 -1.33
C HIS A 8 -7.10 2.51 -1.51
N ALA A 9 -6.96 3.43 -0.55
CA ALA A 9 -7.42 4.80 -0.67
C ALA A 9 -6.78 5.60 -1.82
N ALA A 10 -5.72 5.11 -2.45
CA ALA A 10 -5.20 5.66 -3.70
C ALA A 10 -6.12 5.39 -4.91
N HIS A 11 -7.02 4.42 -4.80
CA HIS A 11 -7.89 3.95 -5.89
C HIS A 11 -9.38 4.12 -5.59
N GLN A 12 -9.74 4.24 -4.31
CA GLN A 12 -11.12 4.35 -3.85
C GLN A 12 -11.27 5.51 -2.89
N ALA A 13 -12.32 6.30 -3.07
CA ALA A 13 -12.69 7.36 -2.13
C ALA A 13 -13.41 6.79 -0.91
N PHE A 14 -13.11 7.36 0.25
CA PHE A 14 -13.79 7.09 1.51
C PHE A 14 -14.31 8.40 2.08
N PRO A 15 -15.54 8.44 2.62
CA PRO A 15 -16.08 9.62 3.29
C PRO A 15 -15.12 10.12 4.38
N ASP A 16 -14.97 11.44 4.49
CA ASP A 16 -14.12 12.12 5.48
C ASP A 16 -12.61 11.90 5.34
N TRP A 17 -12.15 11.10 4.36
CA TRP A 17 -10.75 10.77 4.14
C TRP A 17 -10.10 11.52 2.95
N GLY A 18 -10.67 12.65 2.53
CA GLY A 18 -10.24 13.36 1.31
C GLY A 18 -8.74 13.64 1.27
N ALA A 19 -8.16 14.23 2.31
CA ALA A 19 -6.73 14.53 2.37
C ALA A 19 -5.87 13.26 2.31
N TYR A 20 -6.28 12.20 3.00
CA TYR A 20 -5.60 10.91 2.97
C TYR A 20 -5.65 10.28 1.56
N CYS A 21 -6.82 10.23 0.93
CA CYS A 21 -6.97 9.70 -0.43
C CYS A 21 -6.09 10.47 -1.42
N VAL A 22 -6.07 11.80 -1.36
CA VAL A 22 -5.21 12.63 -2.21
C VAL A 22 -3.73 12.29 -1.98
N SER A 23 -3.28 12.19 -0.73
CA SER A 23 -1.90 11.87 -0.40
C SER A 23 -1.48 10.51 -0.95
N LYS A 24 -2.35 9.50 -0.87
CA LYS A 24 -2.08 8.14 -1.35
C LYS A 24 -2.15 8.04 -2.88
N ALA A 25 -3.05 8.77 -3.53
CA ALA A 25 -3.07 8.89 -4.98
C ALA A 25 -1.80 9.57 -5.51
N ALA A 26 -1.34 10.64 -4.85
CA ALA A 26 -0.09 11.31 -5.18
C ALA A 26 1.12 10.38 -5.02
N LEU A 27 1.17 9.58 -3.94
CA LEU A 27 2.23 8.59 -3.72
C LEU A 27 2.26 7.53 -4.82
N LEU A 28 1.10 7.08 -5.30
CA LEU A 28 1.02 6.14 -6.42
C LEU A 28 1.60 6.73 -7.70
N ALA A 29 1.22 7.98 -8.02
CA ALA A 29 1.75 8.68 -9.19
C ALA A 29 3.27 8.89 -9.08
N LEU A 30 3.77 9.33 -7.92
CA LEU A 30 5.20 9.47 -7.65
C LEU A 30 5.95 8.15 -7.83
N SER A 31 5.42 7.04 -7.31
CA SER A 31 6.04 5.72 -7.44
C SER A 31 6.22 5.31 -8.91
N ARG A 32 5.22 5.59 -9.73
CA ARG A 32 5.27 5.30 -11.19
C ARG A 32 6.28 6.18 -11.91
N CYS A 33 6.36 7.46 -11.57
CA CYS A 33 7.39 8.35 -12.13
C CYS A 33 8.79 7.86 -11.76
N LEU A 34 9.04 7.59 -10.47
CA LEU A 34 10.33 7.05 -10.01
C LEU A 34 10.70 5.74 -10.70
N ALA A 35 9.73 4.84 -10.93
CA ALA A 35 9.99 3.57 -11.61
C ALA A 35 10.54 3.77 -13.03
N VAL A 36 10.10 4.81 -13.73
CA VAL A 36 10.57 5.15 -15.07
C VAL A 36 11.90 5.90 -15.02
N GLU A 37 11.99 6.92 -14.16
CA GLU A 37 13.13 7.83 -14.05
C GLU A 37 14.38 7.11 -13.55
N GLU A 38 14.23 6.19 -12.60
CA GLU A 38 15.34 5.53 -11.92
C GLU A 38 15.76 4.20 -12.57
N ARG A 39 14.99 3.70 -13.52
CA ARG A 39 15.29 2.45 -14.25
C ARG A 39 16.67 2.46 -14.93
N PRO A 40 17.12 3.54 -15.59
CA PRO A 40 18.44 3.59 -16.20
C PRO A 40 19.60 3.44 -15.21
N PHE A 41 19.33 3.70 -13.92
CA PHE A 41 20.32 3.55 -12.84
C PHE A 41 20.22 2.19 -12.13
N GLY A 42 19.42 1.27 -12.66
CA GLY A 42 19.23 -0.05 -12.07
C GLY A 42 18.41 -0.05 -10.76
N ILE A 43 17.74 1.06 -10.43
CA ILE A 43 16.89 1.16 -9.25
C ILE A 43 15.50 0.65 -9.61
N ARG A 44 15.06 -0.34 -8.86
CA ARG A 44 13.73 -0.94 -8.98
C ARG A 44 12.78 -0.29 -8.00
N VAL A 45 11.61 0.10 -8.47
CA VAL A 45 10.57 0.73 -7.64
C VAL A 45 9.33 -0.14 -7.65
N SER A 46 8.80 -0.44 -6.48
CA SER A 46 7.59 -1.23 -6.28
C SER A 46 6.58 -0.43 -5.45
N THR A 47 5.30 -0.63 -5.74
CA THR A 47 4.20 -0.12 -4.91
C THR A 47 3.50 -1.31 -4.25
N LEU A 48 3.45 -1.31 -2.92
CA LEU A 48 2.63 -2.24 -2.14
C LEU A 48 1.36 -1.53 -1.72
N THR A 49 0.24 -1.83 -2.37
CA THR A 49 -1.07 -1.30 -2.01
C THR A 49 -1.76 -2.24 -1.04
N LEU A 50 -2.04 -1.76 0.17
CA LEU A 50 -2.70 -2.52 1.21
C LEU A 50 -4.15 -2.04 1.41
N GLY A 51 -5.06 -2.99 1.62
CA GLY A 51 -6.32 -2.75 2.27
C GLY A 51 -6.14 -2.47 3.77
N ALA A 52 -7.21 -2.51 4.54
CA ALA A 52 -7.14 -2.28 5.98
C ALA A 52 -6.31 -3.38 6.66
N VAL A 53 -5.28 -2.98 7.40
CA VAL A 53 -4.43 -3.86 8.21
C VAL A 53 -4.72 -3.61 9.69
N ASN A 54 -4.94 -4.66 10.45
CA ASN A 54 -5.27 -4.58 11.87
C ASN A 54 -4.06 -4.12 12.69
N THR A 55 -3.98 -2.84 12.93
CA THR A 55 -2.89 -2.18 13.68
C THR A 55 -3.47 -1.22 14.73
N PRO A 56 -2.67 -0.76 15.71
CA PRO A 56 -3.09 0.27 16.67
C PRO A 56 -3.51 1.60 16.03
N LEU A 57 -3.23 1.83 14.75
CA LEU A 57 -3.68 3.02 14.01
C LEU A 57 -5.21 3.22 14.15
N TRP A 58 -5.97 2.13 14.15
CA TRP A 58 -7.43 2.15 14.23
C TRP A 58 -7.98 2.51 15.63
N GLU A 59 -7.10 2.63 16.61
CA GLU A 59 -7.42 3.08 17.97
C GLU A 59 -7.10 4.56 18.17
N SER A 60 -6.51 5.19 17.15
CA SER A 60 -6.14 6.61 17.18
C SER A 60 -7.37 7.50 17.15
N GLU A 61 -7.37 8.57 17.93
CA GLU A 61 -8.43 9.59 17.93
C GLU A 61 -8.59 10.29 16.56
N ASN A 62 -7.58 10.21 15.70
CA ASN A 62 -7.59 10.81 14.39
C ASN A 62 -8.15 9.91 13.29
N VAL A 63 -8.44 8.65 13.59
CA VAL A 63 -8.98 7.69 12.63
C VAL A 63 -10.37 7.25 13.07
N HIS A 64 -11.38 7.79 12.39
CA HIS A 64 -12.77 7.41 12.60
C HIS A 64 -13.19 6.39 11.55
N SER A 65 -13.49 5.18 12.00
CA SER A 65 -13.90 4.09 11.12
C SER A 65 -14.82 3.13 11.87
N THR A 66 -15.82 2.63 11.17
CA THR A 66 -16.73 1.57 11.65
C THR A 66 -16.32 0.18 11.15
N PHE A 67 -15.11 0.05 10.59
CA PHE A 67 -14.62 -1.21 10.02
C PHE A 67 -14.48 -2.30 11.08
N ASP A 68 -14.95 -3.51 10.77
CA ASP A 68 -14.74 -4.66 11.63
C ASP A 68 -13.26 -5.09 11.58
N ARG A 69 -12.56 -4.88 12.67
CA ARG A 69 -11.12 -5.19 12.78
C ARG A 69 -10.81 -6.68 12.56
N ARG A 70 -11.77 -7.58 12.81
CA ARG A 70 -11.62 -9.01 12.56
C ARG A 70 -11.62 -9.37 11.07
N ALA A 71 -12.14 -8.48 10.24
CA ALA A 71 -12.15 -8.64 8.77
C ALA A 71 -10.91 -8.01 8.11
N MET A 72 -10.06 -7.30 8.85
CA MET A 72 -8.84 -6.69 8.33
C MET A 72 -7.73 -7.73 8.10
N LEU A 73 -6.73 -7.34 7.33
CA LEU A 73 -5.50 -8.12 7.17
C LEU A 73 -4.72 -8.19 8.49
N ASP A 74 -4.13 -9.32 8.77
CA ASP A 74 -3.13 -9.44 9.82
C ASP A 74 -1.83 -8.73 9.41
N VAL A 75 -1.09 -8.19 10.39
CA VAL A 75 0.19 -7.51 10.16
C VAL A 75 1.20 -8.46 9.51
N GLU A 76 1.17 -9.73 9.89
CA GLU A 76 2.03 -10.77 9.33
C GLU A 76 1.82 -10.93 7.83
N ARG A 77 0.57 -10.92 7.34
CA ARG A 77 0.27 -11.00 5.90
C ARG A 77 0.81 -9.79 5.13
N ALA A 78 0.66 -8.59 5.70
CA ALA A 78 1.22 -7.38 5.10
C ALA A 78 2.76 -7.41 5.07
N SER A 79 3.38 -7.92 6.13
CA SER A 79 4.84 -8.07 6.24
C SER A 79 5.39 -9.10 5.24
N GLU A 80 4.70 -10.22 5.06
CA GLU A 80 5.07 -11.23 4.06
C GLU A 80 5.00 -10.69 2.63
N ALA A 81 3.99 -9.89 2.32
CA ALA A 81 3.87 -9.23 1.01
C ALA A 81 5.03 -8.25 0.77
N LEU A 82 5.41 -7.47 1.79
CA LEU A 82 6.56 -6.57 1.72
C LEU A 82 7.86 -7.36 1.51
N LEU A 83 8.06 -8.45 2.27
CA LEU A 83 9.22 -9.31 2.15
C LEU A 83 9.31 -9.96 0.77
N TYR A 84 8.17 -10.42 0.22
CA TYR A 84 8.11 -10.96 -1.14
C TYR A 84 8.64 -9.95 -2.18
N LEU A 85 8.22 -8.68 -2.09
CA LEU A 85 8.73 -7.62 -2.97
C LEU A 85 10.23 -7.38 -2.79
N ALA A 86 10.69 -7.39 -1.53
CA ALA A 86 12.10 -7.11 -1.21
C ALA A 86 13.04 -8.22 -1.70
N GLN A 87 12.57 -9.46 -1.76
CA GLN A 87 13.35 -10.64 -2.14
C GLN A 87 13.40 -10.90 -3.64
N GLN A 88 12.76 -10.08 -4.47
CA GLN A 88 12.81 -10.27 -5.92
C GLN A 88 14.24 -10.15 -6.44
N PRO A 89 14.67 -11.04 -7.35
CA PRO A 89 16.02 -10.98 -7.92
C PRO A 89 16.23 -9.68 -8.70
N ALA A 90 17.49 -9.27 -8.86
CA ALA A 90 17.85 -8.03 -9.56
C ALA A 90 17.37 -7.98 -11.03
N THR A 91 17.05 -9.12 -11.61
CA THR A 91 16.60 -9.27 -13.00
C THR A 91 15.08 -9.04 -13.19
N SER A 92 14.35 -8.85 -12.09
CA SER A 92 12.90 -8.65 -12.14
C SER A 92 12.42 -7.61 -11.12
N VAL A 93 11.28 -7.03 -11.39
CA VAL A 93 10.57 -6.15 -10.48
C VAL A 93 9.07 -6.49 -10.51
N VAL A 94 8.47 -6.55 -9.34
CA VAL A 94 7.02 -6.50 -9.20
C VAL A 94 6.67 -5.03 -9.02
N GLU A 95 6.11 -4.41 -10.04
CA GLU A 95 5.86 -2.96 -10.04
C GLU A 95 4.72 -2.58 -9.09
N ASP A 96 3.62 -3.34 -9.13
CA ASP A 96 2.46 -3.15 -8.27
C ASP A 96 2.03 -4.49 -7.64
N LEU A 97 1.83 -4.48 -6.33
CA LEU A 97 1.24 -5.58 -5.59
C LEU A 97 0.11 -5.04 -4.72
N THR A 98 -1.09 -5.55 -4.92
CA THR A 98 -2.25 -5.21 -4.09
C THR A 98 -2.64 -6.39 -3.22
N LEU A 99 -2.69 -6.17 -1.90
CA LEU A 99 -3.15 -7.15 -0.92
C LEU A 99 -4.37 -6.58 -0.19
N MET A 100 -5.50 -7.28 -0.30
CA MET A 100 -6.78 -6.86 0.28
C MET A 100 -7.30 -7.91 1.26
N PRO A 101 -8.09 -7.52 2.26
CA PRO A 101 -8.92 -8.48 2.98
C PRO A 101 -9.79 -9.27 1.99
N ALA A 102 -10.03 -10.55 2.27
CA ALA A 102 -10.89 -11.39 1.41
C ALA A 102 -12.33 -10.87 1.31
N THR A 103 -12.75 -10.08 2.28
CA THR A 103 -14.04 -9.37 2.31
C THR A 103 -14.08 -8.13 1.41
N GLY A 104 -12.97 -7.75 0.81
CA GLY A 104 -12.84 -6.55 -0.03
C GLY A 104 -12.43 -5.31 0.76
N ALA A 105 -12.69 -4.14 0.18
CA ALA A 105 -12.52 -2.87 0.88
C ALA A 105 -13.60 -2.75 1.95
N LEU A 106 -13.19 -2.58 3.17
CA LEU A 106 -14.07 -2.48 4.33
C LEU A 106 -14.73 -1.12 4.43
#